data_7f1da89333b7d29a8862999bca4c97cf
#
_entry.id   7f1da89333b7d29a8862999bca4c97cf
#
_cell.length_a   1.000
_cell.length_b   1.000
_cell.length_c   1.000
_cell.angle_alpha   90.00
_cell.angle_beta   90.00
_cell.angle_gamma   90.00
#
_symmetry.space_group_name_H-M   'P 1'
#
loop_
_entity.id
_entity.type
_entity.pdbx_description
1 polymer ?
#
loop_
_entity_poly.entity_id
_entity_poly.type
_entity_poly.pdbx_seq_one_letter_code
_entity_poly.pdbx_strand_id
1 'polypeptide(L)'
;MSADRPTADARGPVVLLGFDAADPELIERWAREGKLPAMAKLMERGAWARTSGEELLFEHGIWTSIFSGVSTGRHGFHFFWQPVPGSYALELKKGKDIGVSPFWARLAGSGRTVLVLDPPDTEPVRGLPGLQVSEWATHSHYPPLALSAEPASAAREVRGVFGPREQIGETIDATLEHDRAMVDRLVARAARKGATVRALFERGSYDLVVAVFAESHTGAHQVWEYRRDAKGDGPRPEQGLGDGLLRLCQAVDTEIGRIVDALPDSANVFVVSSVGLLSQYPTEELMEKFCRELGYQPAPASVPVAADGPAPRRSPVAMLRGLLPDAVRDLINRFLPLSVQERLLSEKFAGATDWSRTTVYAPPGYYTGCLRVNLRGREPQGIVEPGAEYDALLTRLEQDLHALTDAETGKPVIARTVRLRDVFGEARHPALPDLVVFWAEHDRPLRRLHHPRAELSQSPHAFNRGSHHTTEGFLAAAGPAIRAAGRHGDVNPLAIAPTLLALLGVAQPETMTAPPLRSWLAAPADGGSPP
;
A
#
# COMPACT_ATOMS: atom_id res chain seq x y z
N MET A 1 -46.14 14.79 7.06
CA MET A 1 -45.60 16.01 6.45
C MET A 1 -44.29 15.58 5.78
N SER A 2 -44.38 15.43 4.47
CA SER A 2 -43.21 15.12 3.61
C SER A 2 -42.32 16.36 3.57
N ALA A 3 -41.14 16.29 4.14
CA ALA A 3 -40.13 17.32 3.98
C ALA A 3 -39.63 17.24 2.54
N ASP A 4 -39.88 18.27 1.76
CA ASP A 4 -39.30 18.49 0.45
C ASP A 4 -37.77 18.36 0.56
N ARG A 5 -37.22 17.27 0.01
CA ARG A 5 -35.77 17.18 -0.22
C ARG A 5 -35.40 18.18 -1.29
N PRO A 6 -34.32 18.96 -1.11
CA PRO A 6 -33.80 19.78 -2.21
C PRO A 6 -33.57 18.84 -3.39
N THR A 7 -34.04 19.26 -4.58
CA THR A 7 -33.83 18.57 -5.85
C THR A 7 -32.37 18.19 -5.97
N ALA A 8 -32.10 16.87 -6.11
CA ALA A 8 -30.77 16.36 -6.38
C ALA A 8 -30.13 17.18 -7.49
N ASP A 9 -28.95 17.72 -7.23
CA ASP A 9 -28.15 18.43 -8.22
C ASP A 9 -28.11 17.55 -9.49
N ALA A 10 -28.30 18.13 -10.68
CA ALA A 10 -28.43 17.41 -11.95
C ALA A 10 -27.19 16.55 -12.32
N ARG A 11 -26.22 16.48 -11.44
CA ARG A 11 -25.00 15.67 -11.53
C ARG A 11 -25.24 14.32 -10.90
N GLY A 12 -25.16 13.26 -11.72
CA GLY A 12 -25.28 11.88 -11.24
C GLY A 12 -24.20 11.50 -10.23
N PRO A 13 -24.31 10.30 -9.61
CA PRO A 13 -23.36 9.85 -8.61
C PRO A 13 -21.95 9.73 -9.18
N VAL A 14 -20.96 10.02 -8.33
CA VAL A 14 -19.54 9.76 -8.59
C VAL A 14 -19.17 8.41 -7.95
N VAL A 15 -18.60 7.52 -8.73
CA VAL A 15 -18.27 6.16 -8.30
C VAL A 15 -16.78 5.91 -8.50
N LEU A 16 -16.08 5.56 -7.44
CA LEU A 16 -14.67 5.18 -7.44
C LEU A 16 -14.54 3.70 -7.05
N LEU A 17 -14.13 2.87 -8.00
CA LEU A 17 -13.89 1.45 -7.78
C LEU A 17 -12.37 1.19 -7.76
N GLY A 18 -11.87 0.68 -6.65
CA GLY A 18 -10.48 0.23 -6.54
C GLY A 18 -10.32 -1.20 -7.07
N PHE A 19 -9.39 -1.36 -7.99
CA PHE A 19 -8.93 -2.66 -8.48
C PHE A 19 -7.49 -2.85 -7.95
N ASP A 20 -7.37 -3.24 -6.69
CA ASP A 20 -6.13 -3.15 -5.93
C ASP A 20 -5.02 -4.04 -6.50
N ALA A 21 -3.82 -3.47 -6.66
CA ALA A 21 -2.64 -4.10 -7.26
C ALA A 21 -2.92 -4.79 -8.62
N ALA A 22 -3.82 -4.23 -9.40
CA ALA A 22 -4.04 -4.66 -10.77
C ALA A 22 -2.93 -4.11 -11.67
N ASP A 23 -2.04 -5.00 -12.14
CA ASP A 23 -0.91 -4.61 -12.97
C ASP A 23 -1.36 -3.93 -14.28
N PRO A 24 -0.92 -2.69 -14.57
CA PRO A 24 -1.42 -1.94 -15.70
C PRO A 24 -1.12 -2.59 -17.06
N GLU A 25 0.01 -3.28 -17.20
CA GLU A 25 0.35 -3.98 -18.45
C GLU A 25 -0.56 -5.19 -18.67
N LEU A 26 -0.82 -5.97 -17.60
CA LEU A 26 -1.74 -7.10 -17.65
C LEU A 26 -3.17 -6.65 -17.93
N ILE A 27 -3.64 -5.59 -17.28
CA ILE A 27 -4.99 -5.05 -17.51
C ILE A 27 -5.15 -4.57 -18.94
N GLU A 28 -4.21 -3.79 -19.47
CA GLU A 28 -4.24 -3.34 -20.87
C GLU A 28 -4.25 -4.52 -21.85
N ARG A 29 -3.38 -5.51 -21.63
CA ARG A 29 -3.29 -6.70 -22.46
C ARG A 29 -4.57 -7.52 -22.44
N TRP A 30 -5.07 -7.85 -21.26
CA TRP A 30 -6.26 -8.69 -21.10
C TRP A 30 -7.55 -7.98 -21.52
N ALA A 31 -7.66 -6.66 -21.37
CA ALA A 31 -8.76 -5.88 -21.92
C ALA A 31 -8.74 -5.94 -23.45
N ARG A 32 -7.60 -5.74 -24.10
CA ARG A 32 -7.44 -5.83 -25.56
C ARG A 32 -7.71 -7.25 -26.10
N GLU A 33 -7.38 -8.28 -25.34
CA GLU A 33 -7.66 -9.67 -25.66
C GLU A 33 -9.12 -10.07 -25.38
N GLY A 34 -9.98 -9.17 -24.90
CA GLY A 34 -11.38 -9.42 -24.55
C GLY A 34 -11.58 -10.27 -23.28
N LYS A 35 -10.53 -10.48 -22.49
CA LYS A 35 -10.58 -11.25 -21.24
C LYS A 35 -11.11 -10.45 -20.06
N LEU A 36 -11.08 -9.11 -20.13
CA LEU A 36 -11.62 -8.17 -19.16
C LEU A 36 -12.61 -7.23 -19.86
N PRO A 37 -13.84 -7.69 -20.15
CA PRO A 37 -14.78 -6.94 -20.99
C PRO A 37 -15.29 -5.65 -20.35
N ALA A 38 -15.41 -5.55 -19.01
CA ALA A 38 -15.84 -4.33 -18.35
C ALA A 38 -14.75 -3.25 -18.44
N MET A 39 -13.49 -3.61 -18.22
CA MET A 39 -12.37 -2.68 -18.41
C MET A 39 -12.24 -2.25 -19.87
N ALA A 40 -12.35 -3.19 -20.83
CA ALA A 40 -12.32 -2.87 -22.26
C ALA A 40 -13.40 -1.82 -22.62
N LYS A 41 -14.64 -2.03 -22.16
CA LYS A 41 -15.77 -1.11 -22.38
C LYS A 41 -15.54 0.26 -21.74
N LEU A 42 -14.97 0.32 -20.53
CA LEU A 42 -14.60 1.57 -19.87
C LEU A 42 -13.52 2.33 -20.64
N MET A 43 -12.48 1.64 -21.09
CA MET A 43 -11.37 2.22 -21.86
C MET A 43 -11.81 2.71 -23.24
N GLU A 44 -12.75 2.03 -23.88
CA GLU A 44 -13.31 2.41 -25.17
C GLU A 44 -14.22 3.65 -25.08
N ARG A 45 -15.05 3.72 -24.02
CA ARG A 45 -16.07 4.78 -23.86
C ARG A 45 -15.55 6.03 -23.18
N GLY A 46 -14.44 5.96 -22.49
CA GLY A 46 -13.94 7.02 -21.64
C GLY A 46 -12.46 7.30 -21.80
N ALA A 47 -11.89 7.95 -20.81
CA ALA A 47 -10.48 8.28 -20.70
C ALA A 47 -9.75 7.24 -19.82
N TRP A 48 -8.52 6.91 -20.18
CA TRP A 48 -7.68 6.06 -19.34
C TRP A 48 -6.19 6.35 -19.49
N ALA A 49 -5.41 6.06 -18.44
CA ALA A 49 -3.98 6.28 -18.40
C ALA A 49 -3.32 5.32 -17.39
N ARG A 50 -2.01 5.17 -17.48
CA ARG A 50 -1.20 4.68 -16.35
C ARG A 50 -1.08 5.80 -15.33
N THR A 51 -1.00 5.43 -14.05
CA THR A 51 -0.64 6.39 -13.00
C THR A 51 0.83 6.22 -12.70
N SER A 52 1.54 7.34 -12.62
CA SER A 52 2.95 7.35 -12.28
C SER A 52 3.29 8.65 -11.55
N GLY A 53 4.38 8.64 -10.79
CA GLY A 53 4.86 9.84 -10.11
C GLY A 53 6.04 9.54 -9.21
N GLU A 54 7.05 10.40 -9.23
CA GLU A 54 8.22 10.26 -8.36
C GLU A 54 7.86 10.30 -6.86
N GLU A 55 6.72 10.89 -6.52
CA GLU A 55 6.20 10.94 -5.16
C GLU A 55 5.69 9.60 -4.63
N LEU A 56 5.49 8.61 -5.50
CA LEU A 56 4.97 7.28 -5.17
C LEU A 56 6.10 6.24 -5.05
N LEU A 57 7.10 6.56 -4.23
CA LEU A 57 8.32 5.76 -4.09
C LEU A 57 8.17 4.56 -3.15
N PHE A 58 7.00 4.39 -2.54
CA PHE A 58 6.78 3.39 -1.50
C PHE A 58 5.61 2.48 -1.84
N GLU A 59 5.71 1.24 -1.43
CA GLU A 59 4.66 0.24 -1.58
C GLU A 59 3.41 0.51 -0.73
N HIS A 60 3.59 1.21 0.40
CA HIS A 60 2.50 1.64 1.26
C HIS A 60 2.25 3.15 1.12
N GLY A 61 1.05 3.58 1.52
CA GLY A 61 0.66 5.00 1.47
C GLY A 61 0.08 5.47 0.14
N ILE A 62 0.13 4.66 -0.92
CA ILE A 62 -0.41 5.04 -2.23
C ILE A 62 -1.93 5.26 -2.16
N TRP A 63 -2.67 4.38 -1.49
CA TRP A 63 -4.11 4.58 -1.26
C TRP A 63 -4.40 5.84 -0.46
N THR A 64 -3.58 6.12 0.56
CA THR A 64 -3.66 7.38 1.32
C THR A 64 -3.46 8.59 0.40
N SER A 65 -2.46 8.55 -0.48
CA SER A 65 -2.21 9.60 -1.47
C SER A 65 -3.37 9.76 -2.46
N ILE A 66 -3.91 8.66 -3.01
CA ILE A 66 -5.06 8.66 -3.92
C ILE A 66 -6.30 9.26 -3.26
N PHE A 67 -6.61 8.83 -2.02
CA PHE A 67 -7.81 9.28 -1.32
C PHE A 67 -7.68 10.69 -0.74
N SER A 68 -6.51 11.10 -0.30
CA SER A 68 -6.31 12.43 0.29
C SER A 68 -5.91 13.51 -0.72
N GLY A 69 -5.35 13.13 -1.87
CA GLY A 69 -4.71 14.06 -2.82
C GLY A 69 -3.45 14.72 -2.23
N VAL A 70 -2.89 14.15 -1.16
CA VAL A 70 -1.71 14.67 -0.45
C VAL A 70 -0.53 13.73 -0.68
N SER A 71 0.65 14.28 -0.95
CA SER A 71 1.84 13.49 -1.24
C SER A 71 2.38 12.76 -0.01
N THR A 72 3.08 11.65 -0.24
CA THR A 72 3.81 10.91 0.79
C THR A 72 4.82 11.81 1.51
N GLY A 73 5.40 12.76 0.81
CA GLY A 73 6.29 13.77 1.39
C GLY A 73 5.66 14.54 2.55
N ARG A 74 4.35 14.74 2.54
CA ARG A 74 3.60 15.47 3.57
C ARG A 74 2.95 14.57 4.61
N HIS A 75 2.29 13.44 4.20
CA HIS A 75 1.63 12.58 5.17
C HIS A 75 2.58 11.57 5.84
N GLY A 76 3.74 11.29 5.26
CA GLY A 76 4.80 10.49 5.87
C GLY A 76 4.51 8.98 5.98
N PHE A 77 3.37 8.51 5.51
CA PHE A 77 3.03 7.10 5.57
C PHE A 77 3.68 6.36 4.40
N HIS A 78 4.65 5.50 4.70
CA HIS A 78 5.45 4.79 3.69
C HIS A 78 5.59 3.29 3.97
N PHE A 79 5.37 2.89 5.22
CA PHE A 79 5.37 1.51 5.67
C PHE A 79 4.53 1.40 6.94
N PHE A 80 3.92 0.25 7.20
CA PHE A 80 3.06 0.12 8.39
C PHE A 80 3.86 0.13 9.70
N TRP A 81 5.10 -0.39 9.75
CA TRP A 81 6.01 -0.21 10.87
C TRP A 81 6.97 0.95 10.60
N GLN A 82 6.77 2.07 11.25
CA GLN A 82 7.56 3.28 11.03
C GLN A 82 8.27 3.76 12.28
N PRO A 83 9.45 4.40 12.13
CA PRO A 83 10.06 5.12 13.23
C PRO A 83 9.17 6.27 13.72
N VAL A 84 9.04 6.40 15.02
CA VAL A 84 8.39 7.55 15.65
C VAL A 84 9.36 8.74 15.57
N PRO A 85 8.96 9.88 14.98
CA PRO A 85 9.83 11.05 14.87
C PRO A 85 10.42 11.47 16.21
N GLY A 86 11.72 11.77 16.23
CA GLY A 86 12.45 12.16 17.45
C GLY A 86 12.70 11.01 18.43
N SER A 87 12.51 9.75 18.00
CA SER A 87 12.81 8.58 18.83
C SER A 87 13.36 7.41 17.99
N TYR A 88 13.84 6.36 18.65
CA TYR A 88 14.17 5.08 17.99
C TYR A 88 13.07 4.02 18.21
N ALA A 89 11.91 4.43 18.67
CA ALA A 89 10.76 3.55 18.78
C ALA A 89 10.12 3.31 17.42
N LEU A 90 9.46 2.19 17.26
CA LEU A 90 8.64 1.85 16.11
C LEU A 90 7.16 1.89 16.50
N GLU A 91 6.32 2.36 15.63
CA GLU A 91 4.86 2.33 15.78
C GLU A 91 4.20 1.63 14.59
N LEU A 92 3.10 0.94 14.83
CA LEU A 92 2.23 0.43 13.76
C LEU A 92 1.27 1.54 13.34
N LYS A 93 1.46 2.07 12.14
CA LYS A 93 0.56 3.07 11.56
C LYS A 93 -0.78 2.46 11.17
N LYS A 94 -1.85 3.15 11.51
CA LYS A 94 -3.24 2.85 11.13
C LYS A 94 -3.82 4.07 10.44
N GLY A 95 -4.88 3.90 9.67
CA GLY A 95 -5.50 5.00 8.94
C GLY A 95 -5.72 6.27 9.76
N LYS A 96 -6.18 6.13 11.02
CA LYS A 96 -6.39 7.24 11.95
C LYS A 96 -5.11 8.00 12.37
N ASP A 97 -3.95 7.34 12.27
CA ASP A 97 -2.67 7.87 12.76
C ASP A 97 -1.87 8.57 11.64
N ILE A 98 -2.38 8.54 10.39
CA ILE A 98 -1.67 9.10 9.22
C ILE A 98 -1.77 10.64 9.16
N GLY A 99 -2.77 11.23 9.80
CA GLY A 99 -2.90 12.69 9.93
C GLY A 99 -3.47 13.40 8.69
N VAL A 100 -3.94 12.68 7.68
CA VAL A 100 -4.67 13.21 6.53
C VAL A 100 -6.03 12.54 6.41
N SER A 101 -7.02 13.30 5.92
CA SER A 101 -8.37 12.79 5.72
C SER A 101 -8.60 12.45 4.24
N PRO A 102 -9.42 11.45 3.94
CA PRO A 102 -9.81 11.15 2.57
C PRO A 102 -10.66 12.31 2.01
N PHE A 103 -10.67 12.47 0.67
CA PHE A 103 -11.35 13.58 0.00
C PHE A 103 -12.84 13.68 0.35
N TRP A 104 -13.49 12.56 0.61
CA TRP A 104 -14.92 12.57 0.97
C TRP A 104 -15.19 13.18 2.36
N ALA A 105 -14.19 13.36 3.20
CA ALA A 105 -14.36 14.13 4.42
C ALA A 105 -14.78 15.60 4.14
N ARG A 106 -14.50 16.12 2.95
CA ARG A 106 -14.92 17.44 2.50
C ARG A 106 -16.41 17.53 2.19
N LEU A 107 -17.11 16.41 2.12
CA LEU A 107 -18.56 16.38 1.95
C LEU A 107 -19.33 16.60 3.26
N ALA A 108 -18.63 16.67 4.40
CA ALA A 108 -19.27 16.95 5.70
C ALA A 108 -20.00 18.31 5.64
N GLY A 109 -21.27 18.30 6.10
CA GLY A 109 -22.12 19.49 6.10
C GLY A 109 -22.73 19.86 4.74
N SER A 110 -22.38 19.18 3.63
CA SER A 110 -22.98 19.44 2.31
C SER A 110 -24.33 18.77 2.08
N GLY A 111 -24.77 17.90 2.99
CA GLY A 111 -25.98 17.08 2.83
C GLY A 111 -25.80 15.88 1.87
N ARG A 112 -24.63 15.70 1.28
CA ARG A 112 -24.33 14.58 0.37
C ARG A 112 -24.16 13.27 1.13
N THR A 113 -24.59 12.19 0.50
CA THR A 113 -24.57 10.83 1.05
C THR A 113 -23.46 10.00 0.42
N VAL A 114 -22.80 9.17 1.26
CA VAL A 114 -21.68 8.34 0.82
C VAL A 114 -21.91 6.85 1.09
N LEU A 115 -21.47 6.00 0.16
CA LEU A 115 -21.29 4.57 0.38
C LEU A 115 -19.80 4.25 0.23
N VAL A 116 -19.14 3.90 1.33
CA VAL A 116 -17.70 3.57 1.33
C VAL A 116 -17.49 2.17 1.87
N LEU A 117 -16.91 1.29 1.07
CA LEU A 117 -16.65 -0.11 1.43
C LEU A 117 -15.18 -0.47 1.20
N ASP A 118 -14.52 -0.85 2.27
CA ASP A 118 -13.14 -1.36 2.29
C ASP A 118 -12.08 -0.44 1.65
N PRO A 119 -12.06 0.88 1.91
CA PRO A 119 -10.94 1.71 1.49
C PRO A 119 -9.68 1.33 2.30
N PRO A 120 -8.56 0.93 1.65
CA PRO A 120 -7.32 0.62 2.37
C PRO A 120 -6.80 1.81 3.17
N ASP A 121 -6.13 1.55 4.29
CA ASP A 121 -5.47 2.53 5.14
C ASP A 121 -6.34 3.73 5.57
N THR A 122 -7.66 3.54 5.62
CA THR A 122 -8.60 4.63 5.82
C THR A 122 -9.65 4.29 6.88
N GLU A 123 -9.84 5.20 7.83
CA GLU A 123 -10.90 5.11 8.83
C GLU A 123 -12.18 5.80 8.33
N PRO A 124 -13.37 5.33 8.74
CA PRO A 124 -14.62 6.01 8.44
C PRO A 124 -14.66 7.44 8.97
N VAL A 125 -15.16 8.34 8.15
CA VAL A 125 -15.34 9.76 8.49
C VAL A 125 -16.64 9.97 9.26
N ARG A 126 -16.55 10.49 10.48
CA ARG A 126 -17.73 10.73 11.33
C ARG A 126 -18.61 11.86 10.80
N GLY A 127 -19.91 11.70 10.96
CA GLY A 127 -20.90 12.75 10.66
C GLY A 127 -21.21 12.92 9.17
N LEU A 128 -20.75 12.00 8.29
CA LEU A 128 -21.21 11.94 6.91
C LEU A 128 -22.47 11.08 6.81
N PRO A 129 -23.52 11.56 6.13
CA PRO A 129 -24.67 10.73 5.83
C PRO A 129 -24.29 9.53 4.93
N GLY A 130 -24.87 8.37 5.19
CA GLY A 130 -24.64 7.16 4.40
C GLY A 130 -23.99 6.03 5.21
N LEU A 131 -23.20 5.19 4.53
CA LEU A 131 -22.61 3.99 5.11
C LEU A 131 -21.11 3.95 4.79
N GLN A 132 -20.29 3.73 5.80
CA GLN A 132 -18.85 3.55 5.65
C GLN A 132 -18.40 2.34 6.46
N VAL A 133 -17.67 1.42 5.83
CA VAL A 133 -17.12 0.22 6.47
C VAL A 133 -15.71 -0.01 5.95
N SER A 134 -14.75 -0.12 6.86
CA SER A 134 -13.36 -0.44 6.57
C SER A 134 -12.95 -1.75 7.25
N GLU A 135 -12.01 -2.45 6.68
CA GLU A 135 -11.46 -3.72 7.18
C GLU A 135 -12.45 -4.89 7.20
N TRP A 136 -13.43 -4.91 6.28
CA TRP A 136 -14.35 -6.05 6.15
C TRP A 136 -13.74 -7.19 5.32
N ALA A 137 -13.27 -6.86 4.11
CA ALA A 137 -12.68 -7.81 3.16
C ALA A 137 -11.52 -7.17 2.39
N THR A 138 -10.67 -6.44 3.11
CA THR A 138 -9.43 -5.84 2.59
C THR A 138 -8.32 -6.86 2.43
N HIS A 139 -7.19 -6.44 1.87
CA HIS A 139 -5.94 -7.19 1.96
C HIS A 139 -5.54 -7.33 3.44
N SER A 140 -5.14 -8.55 3.82
CA SER A 140 -4.85 -8.83 5.23
C SER A 140 -3.55 -8.16 5.68
N HIS A 141 -3.66 -7.28 6.65
CA HIS A 141 -2.50 -6.77 7.38
C HIS A 141 -2.08 -7.75 8.47
N TYR A 142 -0.81 -7.74 8.80
CA TYR A 142 -0.30 -8.47 9.94
C TYR A 142 0.37 -7.51 10.93
N PRO A 143 -0.16 -7.37 12.16
CA PRO A 143 -1.39 -7.99 12.69
C PRO A 143 -2.68 -7.43 12.05
N PRO A 144 -3.78 -8.22 12.04
CA PRO A 144 -5.04 -7.78 11.44
C PRO A 144 -5.58 -6.52 12.10
N LEU A 145 -5.98 -5.54 11.29
CA LEU A 145 -6.61 -4.32 11.79
C LEU A 145 -8.05 -4.58 12.25
N ALA A 146 -8.52 -3.76 13.17
CA ALA A 146 -9.90 -3.86 13.64
C ALA A 146 -10.88 -3.34 12.58
N LEU A 147 -12.05 -3.99 12.49
CA LEU A 147 -13.17 -3.49 11.70
C LEU A 147 -13.62 -2.13 12.26
N SER A 148 -13.85 -1.16 11.39
CA SER A 148 -14.49 0.11 11.75
C SER A 148 -15.65 0.44 10.80
N ALA A 149 -16.68 1.11 11.33
CA ALA A 149 -17.89 1.44 10.59
C ALA A 149 -18.55 2.73 11.09
N GLU A 150 -19.09 3.53 10.16
CA GLU A 150 -19.85 4.73 10.44
C GLU A 150 -21.10 4.80 9.55
N PRO A 151 -22.31 4.87 10.13
CA PRO A 151 -22.59 4.65 11.56
C PRO A 151 -22.26 3.21 11.98
N ALA A 152 -22.16 2.94 13.27
CA ALA A 152 -21.87 1.60 13.78
C ALA A 152 -22.83 0.51 13.28
N SER A 153 -24.05 0.87 12.87
CA SER A 153 -25.03 -0.02 12.24
C SER A 153 -24.61 -0.50 10.86
N ALA A 154 -23.75 0.24 10.12
CA ALA A 154 -23.30 -0.11 8.78
C ALA A 154 -22.64 -1.50 8.73
N ALA A 155 -21.89 -1.87 9.78
CA ALA A 155 -21.32 -3.21 9.88
C ALA A 155 -22.39 -4.33 9.89
N ARG A 156 -23.58 -4.07 10.48
CA ARG A 156 -24.69 -5.05 10.46
C ARG A 156 -25.34 -5.14 9.08
N GLU A 157 -25.46 -4.00 8.40
CA GLU A 157 -26.02 -3.95 7.04
C GLU A 157 -25.13 -4.69 6.05
N VAL A 158 -23.81 -4.44 6.08
CA VAL A 158 -22.84 -5.18 5.28
C VAL A 158 -22.89 -6.67 5.62
N ARG A 159 -22.94 -7.03 6.92
CA ARG A 159 -23.07 -8.44 7.31
C ARG A 159 -24.32 -9.10 6.77
N GLY A 160 -25.43 -8.38 6.68
CA GLY A 160 -26.71 -8.90 6.16
C GLY A 160 -26.65 -9.24 4.67
N VAL A 161 -25.78 -8.62 3.90
CA VAL A 161 -25.64 -8.84 2.45
C VAL A 161 -24.40 -9.66 2.12
N PHE A 162 -23.25 -9.24 2.61
CA PHE A 162 -21.96 -9.89 2.34
C PHE A 162 -21.80 -11.21 3.13
N GLY A 163 -22.31 -11.26 4.34
CA GLY A 163 -22.02 -12.30 5.30
C GLY A 163 -20.97 -11.89 6.34
N PRO A 164 -20.41 -12.85 7.10
CA PRO A 164 -19.40 -12.56 8.11
C PRO A 164 -18.13 -11.98 7.48
N ARG A 165 -17.39 -11.21 8.29
CA ARG A 165 -16.06 -10.72 7.94
C ARG A 165 -15.16 -11.90 7.55
N GLU A 166 -14.52 -11.83 6.41
CA GLU A 166 -13.60 -12.85 5.94
C GLU A 166 -12.26 -12.21 5.55
N GLN A 167 -11.23 -12.56 6.30
CA GLN A 167 -9.86 -12.22 5.96
C GLN A 167 -9.19 -13.44 5.30
N ILE A 168 -8.63 -13.21 4.13
CA ILE A 168 -7.85 -14.21 3.39
C ILE A 168 -6.47 -13.59 3.24
N GLY A 169 -5.47 -14.20 3.88
CA GLY A 169 -4.06 -13.78 3.79
C GLY A 169 -3.25 -14.79 3.02
N GLU A 170 -2.09 -14.35 2.58
CA GLU A 170 -1.11 -15.24 1.97
C GLU A 170 -0.54 -16.20 3.02
N THR A 171 -0.13 -17.36 2.55
CA THR A 171 0.45 -18.41 3.39
C THR A 171 1.80 -18.84 2.85
N ILE A 172 2.68 -19.20 3.79
CA ILE A 172 3.99 -19.77 3.52
C ILE A 172 3.82 -21.27 3.30
N ASP A 173 4.69 -21.86 2.48
CA ASP A 173 4.72 -23.31 2.20
C ASP A 173 3.36 -23.87 1.76
N ALA A 174 2.56 -23.05 1.08
CA ALA A 174 1.27 -23.47 0.56
C ALA A 174 1.44 -24.53 -0.52
N THR A 175 0.57 -25.54 -0.47
CA THR A 175 0.46 -26.53 -1.55
C THR A 175 -0.32 -25.94 -2.71
N LEU A 176 -0.16 -26.50 -3.91
CA LEU A 176 -0.94 -26.12 -5.08
C LEU A 176 -2.47 -26.26 -4.83
N GLU A 177 -2.90 -27.23 -4.04
CA GLU A 177 -4.29 -27.40 -3.64
C GLU A 177 -4.77 -26.24 -2.77
N HIS A 178 -3.96 -25.82 -1.81
CA HIS A 178 -4.23 -24.64 -0.99
C HIS A 178 -4.35 -23.38 -1.84
N ASP A 179 -3.44 -23.16 -2.78
CA ASP A 179 -3.44 -21.98 -3.66
C ASP A 179 -4.68 -21.96 -4.57
N ARG A 180 -5.10 -23.12 -5.09
CA ARG A 180 -6.37 -23.25 -5.81
C ARG A 180 -7.57 -22.89 -4.95
N ALA A 181 -7.64 -23.45 -3.74
CA ALA A 181 -8.72 -23.16 -2.80
C ALA A 181 -8.74 -21.67 -2.41
N MET A 182 -7.57 -21.05 -2.26
CA MET A 182 -7.46 -19.61 -2.00
C MET A 182 -7.99 -18.78 -3.17
N VAL A 183 -7.61 -19.09 -4.41
CA VAL A 183 -8.15 -18.42 -5.61
C VAL A 183 -9.66 -18.55 -5.67
N ASP A 184 -10.22 -19.74 -5.45
CA ASP A 184 -11.66 -19.96 -5.48
C ASP A 184 -12.40 -19.16 -4.40
N ARG A 185 -11.84 -19.07 -3.20
CA ARG A 185 -12.37 -18.23 -2.11
C ARG A 185 -12.31 -16.75 -2.44
N LEU A 186 -11.21 -16.27 -3.02
CA LEU A 186 -11.06 -14.87 -3.44
C LEU A 186 -12.03 -14.50 -4.56
N VAL A 187 -12.22 -15.37 -5.55
CA VAL A 187 -13.23 -15.21 -6.61
C VAL A 187 -14.64 -15.10 -6.00
N ALA A 188 -14.99 -15.99 -5.08
CA ALA A 188 -16.28 -15.95 -4.39
C ALA A 188 -16.42 -14.68 -3.52
N ARG A 189 -15.33 -14.21 -2.90
CA ARG A 189 -15.32 -12.98 -2.09
C ARG A 189 -15.53 -11.75 -2.95
N ALA A 190 -14.88 -11.64 -4.13
CA ALA A 190 -15.11 -10.57 -5.09
C ALA A 190 -16.57 -10.49 -5.52
N ALA A 191 -17.18 -11.64 -5.85
CA ALA A 191 -18.60 -11.72 -6.22
C ALA A 191 -19.53 -11.23 -5.09
N ARG A 192 -19.27 -11.63 -3.83
CA ARG A 192 -20.03 -11.13 -2.68
C ARG A 192 -19.85 -9.64 -2.46
N LYS A 193 -18.63 -9.09 -2.63
CA LYS A 193 -18.34 -7.66 -2.49
C LYS A 193 -19.13 -6.85 -3.55
N GLY A 194 -19.07 -7.25 -4.81
CA GLY A 194 -19.84 -6.60 -5.87
C GLY A 194 -21.34 -6.64 -5.64
N ALA A 195 -21.88 -7.81 -5.22
CA ALA A 195 -23.29 -7.94 -4.86
C ALA A 195 -23.66 -7.03 -3.67
N THR A 196 -22.75 -6.87 -2.69
CA THR A 196 -22.97 -6.00 -1.54
C THR A 196 -23.03 -4.53 -1.97
N VAL A 197 -22.11 -4.07 -2.81
CA VAL A 197 -22.12 -2.69 -3.34
C VAL A 197 -23.45 -2.41 -4.05
N ARG A 198 -23.90 -3.30 -4.97
CA ARG A 198 -25.16 -3.14 -5.68
C ARG A 198 -26.37 -3.12 -4.75
N ALA A 199 -26.46 -4.08 -3.84
CA ALA A 199 -27.61 -4.16 -2.93
C ALA A 199 -27.70 -3.00 -1.95
N LEU A 200 -26.56 -2.44 -1.51
CA LEU A 200 -26.53 -1.24 -0.68
C LEU A 200 -26.86 0.01 -1.51
N PHE A 201 -26.36 0.09 -2.74
CA PHE A 201 -26.67 1.19 -3.66
C PHE A 201 -28.17 1.25 -3.98
N GLU A 202 -28.81 0.12 -4.26
CA GLU A 202 -30.25 0.02 -4.51
C GLU A 202 -31.13 0.46 -3.33
N ARG A 203 -30.65 0.31 -2.09
CA ARG A 203 -31.38 0.66 -0.87
C ARG A 203 -31.31 2.12 -0.48
N GLY A 204 -30.37 2.87 -1.07
CA GLY A 204 -30.10 4.26 -0.74
C GLY A 204 -29.92 5.13 -1.97
N SER A 205 -29.79 6.43 -1.75
CA SER A 205 -29.34 7.38 -2.77
C SER A 205 -27.98 7.88 -2.30
N TYR A 206 -26.95 7.66 -3.10
CA TYR A 206 -25.59 8.06 -2.79
C TYR A 206 -25.05 9.00 -3.86
N ASP A 207 -24.44 10.11 -3.41
CA ASP A 207 -23.73 11.05 -4.28
C ASP A 207 -22.31 10.55 -4.59
N LEU A 208 -21.74 9.79 -3.65
CA LEU A 208 -20.43 9.17 -3.81
C LEU A 208 -20.48 7.70 -3.41
N VAL A 209 -19.92 6.84 -4.27
CA VAL A 209 -19.66 5.44 -3.95
C VAL A 209 -18.16 5.19 -4.06
N VAL A 210 -17.56 4.62 -3.02
CA VAL A 210 -16.16 4.15 -3.02
C VAL A 210 -16.17 2.68 -2.60
N ALA A 211 -15.61 1.80 -3.41
CA ALA A 211 -15.46 0.39 -3.05
C ALA A 211 -14.14 -0.16 -3.59
N VAL A 212 -13.36 -0.86 -2.78
CA VAL A 212 -12.06 -1.40 -3.19
C VAL A 212 -12.06 -2.91 -3.15
N PHE A 213 -11.68 -3.52 -4.28
CA PHE A 213 -11.50 -4.95 -4.44
C PHE A 213 -10.03 -5.29 -4.18
N ALA A 214 -9.73 -5.85 -3.02
CA ALA A 214 -8.39 -6.27 -2.62
C ALA A 214 -8.08 -7.74 -2.99
N GLU A 215 -8.99 -8.40 -3.67
CA GLU A 215 -8.89 -9.81 -4.03
C GLU A 215 -7.78 -10.07 -5.04
N SER A 216 -7.61 -9.17 -6.00
CA SER A 216 -6.49 -9.17 -6.95
C SER A 216 -5.15 -9.05 -6.26
N HIS A 217 -5.02 -8.12 -5.30
CA HIS A 217 -3.82 -7.89 -4.53
C HIS A 217 -3.40 -9.14 -3.74
N THR A 218 -4.30 -9.62 -2.86
CA THR A 218 -4.05 -10.80 -2.04
C THR A 218 -3.70 -12.04 -2.88
N GLY A 219 -4.43 -12.25 -3.96
CA GLY A 219 -4.18 -13.39 -4.83
C GLY A 219 -2.93 -13.24 -5.69
N ALA A 220 -2.62 -12.02 -6.13
CA ALA A 220 -1.44 -11.79 -6.95
C ALA A 220 -0.15 -12.19 -6.23
N HIS A 221 0.02 -11.81 -4.98
CA HIS A 221 1.19 -12.22 -4.20
C HIS A 221 1.32 -13.75 -4.12
N GLN A 222 0.21 -14.46 -3.99
CA GLN A 222 0.21 -15.92 -3.83
C GLN A 222 0.43 -16.66 -5.16
N VAL A 223 -0.08 -16.12 -6.29
CA VAL A 223 -0.10 -16.86 -7.55
C VAL A 223 0.71 -16.22 -8.69
N TRP A 224 1.48 -15.18 -8.41
CA TRP A 224 2.27 -14.46 -9.41
C TRP A 224 3.21 -15.38 -10.20
N GLU A 225 3.87 -16.30 -9.53
CA GLU A 225 4.87 -17.20 -10.11
C GLU A 225 4.25 -18.30 -11.00
N TYR A 226 2.94 -18.58 -10.84
CA TYR A 226 2.25 -19.57 -11.67
C TYR A 226 1.91 -19.07 -13.08
N ARG A 227 2.12 -17.79 -13.37
CA ARG A 227 1.80 -17.25 -14.69
C ARG A 227 2.66 -17.90 -15.78
N ARG A 228 2.07 -18.10 -16.96
CA ARG A 228 2.77 -18.70 -18.12
C ARG A 228 3.94 -17.89 -18.62
N ASP A 229 3.93 -16.59 -18.38
CA ASP A 229 4.99 -15.65 -18.75
C ASP A 229 5.94 -15.33 -17.59
N ALA A 230 5.74 -15.95 -16.42
CA ALA A 230 6.62 -15.79 -15.28
C ALA A 230 8.01 -16.35 -15.59
N LYS A 231 9.04 -15.57 -15.21
CA LYS A 231 10.44 -15.99 -15.26
C LYS A 231 10.83 -16.47 -13.86
N GLY A 232 11.72 -17.47 -13.77
CA GLY A 232 12.30 -17.93 -12.52
C GLY A 232 12.03 -19.39 -12.16
N ASP A 233 12.48 -19.79 -10.98
CA ASP A 233 12.40 -21.17 -10.46
C ASP A 233 11.09 -21.48 -9.74
N GLY A 234 10.10 -20.59 -9.85
CA GLY A 234 8.79 -20.74 -9.23
C GLY A 234 7.97 -21.92 -9.80
N PRO A 235 6.81 -22.22 -9.21
CA PRO A 235 5.92 -23.26 -9.69
C PRO A 235 5.54 -23.04 -11.16
N ARG A 236 5.66 -24.07 -11.98
CA ARG A 236 5.46 -23.95 -13.43
C ARG A 236 3.97 -23.96 -13.80
N PRO A 237 3.60 -23.33 -14.93
CA PRO A 237 2.22 -23.31 -15.44
C PRO A 237 1.59 -24.69 -15.61
N GLU A 238 2.39 -25.72 -15.87
CA GLU A 238 1.97 -27.11 -16.02
C GLU A 238 1.32 -27.68 -14.73
N GLN A 239 1.58 -27.05 -13.59
CA GLN A 239 0.95 -27.42 -12.31
C GLN A 239 -0.52 -27.01 -12.19
N GLY A 240 -1.08 -26.33 -13.23
CA GLY A 240 -2.53 -26.12 -13.35
C GLY A 240 -3.10 -24.92 -12.58
N LEU A 241 -2.28 -23.91 -12.28
CA LEU A 241 -2.73 -22.62 -11.72
C LEU A 241 -2.25 -21.41 -12.55
N GLY A 242 -1.78 -21.64 -13.78
CA GLY A 242 -1.22 -20.60 -14.65
C GLY A 242 -2.20 -19.49 -15.07
N ASP A 243 -3.50 -19.70 -14.89
CA ASP A 243 -4.55 -18.72 -15.12
C ASP A 243 -5.13 -18.14 -13.80
N GLY A 244 -4.59 -18.50 -12.64
CA GLY A 244 -5.12 -18.11 -11.33
C GLY A 244 -5.25 -16.59 -11.17
N LEU A 245 -4.23 -15.83 -11.52
CA LEU A 245 -4.29 -14.38 -11.48
C LEU A 245 -5.31 -13.80 -12.46
N LEU A 246 -5.38 -14.35 -13.69
CA LEU A 246 -6.39 -13.93 -14.67
C LEU A 246 -7.80 -14.19 -14.16
N ARG A 247 -8.08 -15.35 -13.56
CA ARG A 247 -9.39 -15.68 -12.97
C ARG A 247 -9.79 -14.68 -11.88
N LEU A 248 -8.86 -14.25 -11.05
CA LEU A 248 -9.09 -13.22 -10.03
C LEU A 248 -9.43 -11.88 -10.66
N CYS A 249 -8.64 -11.45 -11.65
CA CYS A 249 -8.90 -10.20 -12.36
C CYS A 249 -10.24 -10.25 -13.12
N GLN A 250 -10.61 -11.39 -13.71
CA GLN A 250 -11.91 -11.57 -14.36
C GLN A 250 -13.07 -11.52 -13.38
N ALA A 251 -12.90 -12.04 -12.17
CA ALA A 251 -13.94 -11.95 -11.14
C ALA A 251 -14.18 -10.49 -10.72
N VAL A 252 -13.11 -9.71 -10.51
CA VAL A 252 -13.22 -8.29 -10.19
C VAL A 252 -13.79 -7.50 -11.38
N ASP A 253 -13.31 -7.71 -12.60
CA ASP A 253 -13.83 -7.09 -13.82
C ASP A 253 -15.33 -7.35 -14.01
N THR A 254 -15.76 -8.59 -13.78
CA THR A 254 -17.18 -8.98 -13.84
C THR A 254 -18.03 -8.17 -12.86
N GLU A 255 -17.55 -7.98 -11.63
CA GLU A 255 -18.30 -7.22 -10.63
C GLU A 255 -18.26 -5.71 -10.90
N ILE A 256 -17.14 -5.18 -11.41
CA ILE A 256 -17.07 -3.81 -11.92
C ILE A 256 -18.15 -3.60 -13.00
N GLY A 257 -18.24 -4.51 -13.98
CA GLY A 257 -19.26 -4.45 -15.02
C GLY A 257 -20.69 -4.46 -14.47
N ARG A 258 -20.98 -5.38 -13.55
CA ARG A 258 -22.30 -5.49 -12.90
C ARG A 258 -22.66 -4.26 -12.06
N ILE A 259 -21.68 -3.65 -11.39
CA ILE A 259 -21.89 -2.41 -10.65
C ILE A 259 -22.21 -1.29 -11.64
N VAL A 260 -21.41 -1.13 -12.69
CA VAL A 260 -21.64 -0.10 -13.73
C VAL A 260 -23.00 -0.24 -14.38
N ASP A 261 -23.43 -1.47 -14.71
CA ASP A 261 -24.73 -1.74 -15.33
C ASP A 261 -25.92 -1.47 -14.37
N ALA A 262 -25.69 -1.46 -13.05
CA ALA A 262 -26.71 -1.12 -12.04
C ALA A 262 -26.79 0.38 -11.71
N LEU A 263 -25.86 1.19 -12.21
CA LEU A 263 -25.83 2.65 -11.99
C LEU A 263 -26.76 3.37 -12.98
N PRO A 264 -27.27 4.56 -12.62
CA PRO A 264 -27.99 5.41 -13.57
C PRO A 264 -27.04 5.93 -14.66
N ASP A 265 -27.57 6.22 -15.85
CA ASP A 265 -26.82 6.77 -16.99
C ASP A 265 -26.06 8.08 -16.66
N SER A 266 -26.53 8.80 -15.64
CA SER A 266 -25.90 10.02 -15.14
C SER A 266 -24.63 9.77 -14.30
N ALA A 267 -24.29 8.53 -13.97
CA ALA A 267 -23.14 8.20 -13.14
C ALA A 267 -21.79 8.44 -13.84
N ASN A 268 -20.83 8.95 -13.07
CA ASN A 268 -19.43 9.06 -13.52
C ASN A 268 -18.60 8.04 -12.75
N VAL A 269 -18.05 7.07 -13.46
CA VAL A 269 -17.34 5.92 -12.89
C VAL A 269 -15.85 6.07 -13.10
N PHE A 270 -15.09 5.85 -12.05
CA PHE A 270 -13.63 5.76 -12.05
C PHE A 270 -13.23 4.36 -11.57
N VAL A 271 -12.30 3.73 -12.27
CA VAL A 271 -11.64 2.50 -11.83
C VAL A 271 -10.16 2.80 -11.68
N VAL A 272 -9.61 2.55 -10.49
CA VAL A 272 -8.22 2.85 -10.18
C VAL A 272 -7.50 1.62 -9.63
N SER A 273 -6.29 1.37 -10.13
CA SER A 273 -5.30 0.50 -9.48
C SER A 273 -4.26 1.36 -8.77
N SER A 274 -3.96 1.00 -7.53
CA SER A 274 -2.96 1.71 -6.73
C SER A 274 -1.54 1.51 -7.27
N VAL A 275 -1.19 0.28 -7.60
CA VAL A 275 0.15 -0.19 -7.98
C VAL A 275 0.04 -1.30 -9.01
N GLY A 276 1.13 -1.53 -9.76
CA GLY A 276 1.35 -2.74 -10.55
C GLY A 276 2.14 -3.79 -9.77
N LEU A 277 2.65 -4.77 -10.49
CA LEU A 277 3.37 -5.91 -9.93
C LEU A 277 4.64 -6.21 -10.76
N LEU A 278 5.67 -6.67 -10.08
CA LEU A 278 6.90 -7.17 -10.70
C LEU A 278 7.43 -8.40 -9.98
N SER A 279 8.29 -9.19 -10.64
CA SER A 279 8.94 -10.34 -10.01
C SER A 279 10.05 -9.87 -9.08
N GLN A 280 9.85 -10.05 -7.79
CA GLN A 280 10.81 -9.71 -6.76
C GLN A 280 10.47 -10.46 -5.47
N TYR A 281 11.50 -10.91 -4.78
CA TYR A 281 11.39 -11.56 -3.47
C TYR A 281 11.75 -10.58 -2.35
N PRO A 282 11.25 -10.80 -1.13
CA PRO A 282 11.56 -9.95 0.01
C PRO A 282 13.07 -9.84 0.29
N THR A 283 13.48 -8.64 0.69
CA THR A 283 14.88 -8.31 1.03
C THR A 283 15.00 -7.79 2.46
N GLU A 284 14.08 -8.21 3.31
CA GLU A 284 13.77 -7.72 4.65
C GLU A 284 15.01 -7.52 5.55
N GLU A 285 15.93 -8.50 5.57
CA GLU A 285 17.10 -8.43 6.42
C GLU A 285 18.31 -7.73 5.76
N LEU A 286 18.30 -7.60 4.44
CA LEU A 286 19.50 -7.19 3.70
C LEU A 286 19.93 -5.76 3.97
N MET A 287 18.99 -4.82 4.16
CA MET A 287 19.36 -3.44 4.47
C MET A 287 19.94 -3.27 5.88
N GLU A 288 19.39 -3.95 6.88
CA GLU A 288 19.99 -3.94 8.22
C GLU A 288 21.38 -4.59 8.21
N LYS A 289 21.53 -5.73 7.54
CA LYS A 289 22.84 -6.39 7.40
C LYS A 289 23.83 -5.55 6.64
N PHE A 290 23.42 -4.87 5.57
CA PHE A 290 24.26 -3.90 4.88
C PHE A 290 24.79 -2.83 5.83
N CYS A 291 23.91 -2.21 6.62
CA CYS A 291 24.34 -1.20 7.59
C CYS A 291 25.29 -1.76 8.66
N ARG A 292 25.05 -2.98 9.13
CA ARG A 292 25.87 -3.62 10.18
C ARG A 292 27.25 -4.04 9.67
N GLU A 293 27.28 -4.79 8.60
CA GLU A 293 28.53 -5.38 8.05
C GLU A 293 29.47 -4.31 7.47
N LEU A 294 28.92 -3.20 6.96
CA LEU A 294 29.73 -2.09 6.49
C LEU A 294 30.04 -1.05 7.57
N GLY A 295 29.61 -1.29 8.81
CA GLY A 295 29.95 -0.47 9.97
C GLY A 295 29.14 0.82 10.13
N TYR A 296 28.05 0.97 9.39
CA TYR A 296 27.12 2.10 9.52
C TYR A 296 26.24 2.02 10.77
N GLN A 297 25.86 0.77 11.20
CA GLN A 297 24.98 0.49 12.32
C GLN A 297 25.61 -0.57 13.25
N PRO A 298 26.63 -0.23 14.04
CA PRO A 298 27.26 -1.18 14.92
C PRO A 298 26.31 -1.68 16.01
N ALA A 299 26.45 -2.97 16.39
CA ALA A 299 25.81 -3.51 17.57
C ALA A 299 26.40 -2.88 18.85
N PRO A 300 25.63 -2.85 19.96
CA PRO A 300 26.18 -2.46 21.25
C PRO A 300 27.41 -3.31 21.58
N ALA A 301 28.47 -2.68 22.08
CA ALA A 301 29.60 -3.43 22.59
C ALA A 301 29.07 -4.44 23.63
N SER A 302 29.41 -5.72 23.48
CA SER A 302 29.15 -6.68 24.53
C SER A 302 29.85 -6.16 25.79
N VAL A 303 29.10 -5.73 26.79
CA VAL A 303 29.67 -5.36 28.09
C VAL A 303 30.33 -6.61 28.58
N PRO A 304 31.66 -6.62 28.81
CA PRO A 304 32.31 -7.75 29.47
C PRO A 304 31.57 -7.89 30.80
N VAL A 305 30.97 -9.06 31.05
CA VAL A 305 30.42 -9.36 32.35
C VAL A 305 31.63 -9.33 33.30
N ALA A 306 31.77 -8.22 34.03
CA ALA A 306 32.71 -8.18 35.14
C ALA A 306 32.32 -9.33 36.07
N ALA A 307 33.26 -10.22 36.35
CA ALA A 307 33.04 -11.48 37.08
C ALA A 307 32.41 -11.25 38.47
N ASP A 308 32.31 -10.01 38.96
CA ASP A 308 31.94 -9.68 40.35
C ASP A 308 30.84 -8.60 40.47
N GLY A 309 30.07 -8.28 39.41
CA GLY A 309 28.95 -7.33 39.50
C GLY A 309 27.59 -8.04 39.42
N PRO A 310 26.52 -7.53 40.11
CA PRO A 310 25.19 -8.10 39.98
C PRO A 310 24.75 -7.95 38.51
N ALA A 311 24.52 -9.10 37.86
CA ALA A 311 24.05 -9.17 36.48
C ALA A 311 22.83 -8.21 36.28
N PRO A 312 22.76 -7.43 35.18
CA PRO A 312 21.58 -6.61 34.91
C PRO A 312 20.36 -7.53 34.98
N ARG A 313 19.39 -7.17 35.80
CA ARG A 313 18.15 -7.93 36.00
C ARG A 313 17.42 -8.03 34.66
N ARG A 314 17.74 -9.07 33.88
CA ARG A 314 16.90 -9.47 32.75
C ARG A 314 15.53 -9.81 33.32
N SER A 315 14.49 -9.22 32.77
CA SER A 315 13.13 -9.59 33.14
C SER A 315 12.99 -11.11 33.09
N PRO A 316 12.40 -11.78 34.10
CA PRO A 316 12.19 -13.23 34.07
C PRO A 316 11.46 -13.69 32.80
N VAL A 317 10.61 -12.82 32.24
CA VAL A 317 9.92 -13.03 30.97
C VAL A 317 10.89 -13.06 29.78
N ALA A 318 11.92 -12.20 29.77
CA ALA A 318 12.93 -12.20 28.72
C ALA A 318 13.84 -13.45 28.78
N MET A 319 14.14 -13.95 29.98
CA MET A 319 14.87 -15.22 30.14
C MET A 319 14.05 -16.42 29.67
N LEU A 320 12.78 -16.50 30.08
CA LEU A 320 11.88 -17.59 29.69
C LEU A 320 11.67 -17.59 28.17
N ARG A 321 11.54 -16.42 27.57
CA ARG A 321 11.36 -16.23 26.13
C ARG A 321 12.60 -16.66 25.32
N GLY A 322 13.81 -16.48 25.85
CA GLY A 322 15.06 -16.93 25.22
C GLY A 322 15.21 -18.46 25.17
N LEU A 323 14.44 -19.21 25.95
CA LEU A 323 14.43 -20.66 25.99
C LEU A 323 13.40 -21.30 25.04
N LEU A 324 12.50 -20.49 24.44
CA LEU A 324 11.46 -21.00 23.55
C LEU A 324 11.97 -21.07 22.10
N PRO A 325 11.66 -22.15 21.36
CA PRO A 325 11.87 -22.21 19.92
C PRO A 325 11.21 -21.04 19.18
N ASP A 326 11.80 -20.58 18.08
CA ASP A 326 11.30 -19.43 17.32
C ASP A 326 9.84 -19.58 16.91
N ALA A 327 9.45 -20.76 16.41
CA ALA A 327 8.06 -21.05 16.04
C ALA A 327 7.06 -20.89 17.21
N VAL A 328 7.47 -21.22 18.43
CA VAL A 328 6.64 -21.06 19.64
C VAL A 328 6.56 -19.58 20.03
N ARG A 329 7.65 -18.85 19.89
CA ARG A 329 7.67 -17.40 20.12
C ARG A 329 6.77 -16.67 19.14
N ASP A 330 6.78 -17.05 17.86
CA ASP A 330 5.93 -16.45 16.82
C ASP A 330 4.45 -16.76 17.06
N LEU A 331 4.14 -17.98 17.47
CA LEU A 331 2.78 -18.35 17.85
C LEU A 331 2.29 -17.52 19.04
N ILE A 332 3.10 -17.36 20.09
CA ILE A 332 2.76 -16.54 21.24
C ILE A 332 2.59 -15.07 20.83
N ASN A 333 3.48 -14.55 19.98
CA ASN A 333 3.40 -13.17 19.50
C ASN A 333 2.08 -12.86 18.80
N ARG A 334 1.51 -13.82 18.07
CA ARG A 334 0.22 -13.68 17.38
C ARG A 334 -0.97 -13.40 18.33
N PHE A 335 -0.87 -13.86 19.57
CA PHE A 335 -1.93 -13.68 20.58
C PHE A 335 -1.68 -12.53 21.54
N LEU A 336 -0.53 -11.85 21.46
CA LEU A 336 -0.26 -10.69 22.31
C LEU A 336 -1.09 -9.49 21.87
N PRO A 337 -1.55 -8.65 22.83
CA PRO A 337 -2.14 -7.36 22.50
C PRO A 337 -1.19 -6.54 21.61
N LEU A 338 -1.75 -5.82 20.64
CA LEU A 338 -0.99 -5.05 19.65
C LEU A 338 0.03 -4.10 20.29
N SER A 339 -0.36 -3.38 21.36
CA SER A 339 0.53 -2.49 22.12
C SER A 339 1.74 -3.21 22.74
N VAL A 340 1.59 -4.48 23.08
CA VAL A 340 2.71 -5.30 23.59
C VAL A 340 3.63 -5.71 22.44
N GLN A 341 3.07 -6.06 21.28
CA GLN A 341 3.86 -6.37 20.08
C GLN A 341 4.67 -5.14 19.63
N GLU A 342 4.03 -3.96 19.56
CA GLU A 342 4.69 -2.68 19.25
C GLU A 342 5.86 -2.40 20.19
N ARG A 343 5.61 -2.51 21.49
CA ARG A 343 6.65 -2.31 22.50
C ARG A 343 7.83 -3.27 22.33
N LEU A 344 7.54 -4.56 22.15
CA LEU A 344 8.60 -5.58 22.01
C LEU A 344 9.43 -5.39 20.74
N LEU A 345 8.79 -5.02 19.64
CA LEU A 345 9.49 -4.72 18.39
C LEU A 345 10.36 -3.47 18.53
N SER A 346 9.82 -2.40 19.14
CA SER A 346 10.56 -1.17 19.42
C SER A 346 11.76 -1.42 20.34
N GLU A 347 11.58 -2.17 21.43
CA GLU A 347 12.66 -2.52 22.37
C GLU A 347 13.75 -3.35 21.67
N LYS A 348 13.37 -4.30 20.81
CA LYS A 348 14.31 -5.07 20.00
C LYS A 348 15.08 -4.19 19.04
N PHE A 349 14.39 -3.35 18.28
CA PHE A 349 15.00 -2.45 17.30
C PHE A 349 15.96 -1.46 17.97
N ALA A 350 15.50 -0.75 18.99
CA ALA A 350 16.31 0.23 19.71
C ALA A 350 17.50 -0.38 20.46
N GLY A 351 17.29 -1.55 21.11
CA GLY A 351 18.30 -2.20 21.92
C GLY A 351 19.38 -2.96 21.14
N ALA A 352 19.15 -3.24 19.87
CA ALA A 352 20.10 -3.96 19.02
C ALA A 352 21.20 -3.07 18.40
N THR A 353 21.19 -1.77 18.67
CA THR A 353 22.02 -0.78 17.98
C THR A 353 22.77 0.11 18.97
N ASP A 354 24.06 0.35 18.73
CA ASP A 354 24.84 1.36 19.43
C ASP A 354 24.63 2.73 18.73
N TRP A 355 23.65 3.48 19.19
CA TRP A 355 23.26 4.75 18.59
C TRP A 355 24.36 5.82 18.68
N SER A 356 25.24 5.75 19.66
CA SER A 356 26.35 6.70 19.82
C SER A 356 27.44 6.55 18.73
N ARG A 357 27.42 5.42 18.00
CA ARG A 357 28.38 5.11 16.93
C ARG A 357 27.71 4.87 15.59
N THR A 358 26.38 4.89 15.55
CA THR A 358 25.59 4.65 14.34
C THR A 358 25.50 5.92 13.50
N THR A 359 25.92 5.87 12.25
CA THR A 359 25.78 6.96 11.27
C THR A 359 24.52 6.79 10.40
N VAL A 360 24.19 5.56 10.02
CA VAL A 360 23.01 5.21 9.24
C VAL A 360 22.40 3.94 9.79
N TYR A 361 21.09 3.84 9.74
CA TYR A 361 20.35 2.64 10.13
C TYR A 361 19.23 2.32 9.15
N ALA A 362 18.82 1.06 9.12
CA ALA A 362 17.72 0.58 8.30
C ALA A 362 16.45 0.41 9.15
N PRO A 363 15.42 1.23 8.95
CA PRO A 363 14.08 0.95 9.46
C PRO A 363 13.53 -0.35 8.84
N PRO A 364 12.53 -1.00 9.46
CA PRO A 364 11.88 -2.16 8.87
C PRO A 364 11.33 -1.89 7.47
N GLY A 365 11.43 -2.85 6.58
CA GLY A 365 10.91 -2.84 5.23
C GLY A 365 10.95 -4.25 4.65
N TYR A 366 10.11 -4.56 3.65
CA TYR A 366 10.09 -5.90 3.06
C TYR A 366 10.77 -5.97 1.69
N TYR A 367 10.39 -5.09 0.79
CA TYR A 367 10.86 -5.10 -0.59
C TYR A 367 11.68 -3.86 -0.92
N THR A 368 11.19 -2.68 -0.58
CA THR A 368 11.90 -1.43 -0.79
C THR A 368 12.85 -1.18 0.37
N GLY A 369 14.14 -1.02 0.08
CA GLY A 369 15.12 -0.70 1.12
C GLY A 369 14.96 0.75 1.58
N CYS A 370 14.92 0.96 2.90
CA CYS A 370 14.88 2.28 3.51
C CYS A 370 16.11 2.49 4.38
N LEU A 371 16.83 3.59 4.18
CA LEU A 371 17.98 3.97 4.99
C LEU A 371 17.76 5.36 5.61
N ARG A 372 18.10 5.47 6.89
CA ARG A 372 17.94 6.70 7.66
C ARG A 372 19.25 7.11 8.30
N VAL A 373 19.64 8.34 8.10
CA VAL A 373 20.84 8.94 8.70
C VAL A 373 20.55 9.28 10.16
N ASN A 374 21.44 8.92 11.06
CA ASN A 374 21.38 9.31 12.47
C ASN A 374 21.81 10.77 12.63
N LEU A 375 20.93 11.68 12.19
CA LEU A 375 21.20 13.09 11.98
C LEU A 375 21.10 13.88 13.28
N ARG A 376 22.08 14.71 13.57
CA ARG A 376 22.08 15.61 14.72
C ARG A 376 20.91 16.61 14.64
N GLY A 377 20.22 16.79 15.76
CA GLY A 377 19.05 17.65 15.85
C GLY A 377 17.73 17.03 15.37
N ARG A 378 17.78 15.86 14.71
CA ARG A 378 16.58 15.09 14.30
C ARG A 378 16.43 13.81 15.12
N GLU A 379 17.49 13.02 15.28
CA GLU A 379 17.48 11.80 16.08
C GLU A 379 18.00 12.06 17.52
N PRO A 380 17.52 11.29 18.53
CA PRO A 380 17.87 11.52 19.93
C PRO A 380 19.37 11.50 20.23
N GLN A 381 20.10 10.63 19.55
CA GLN A 381 21.55 10.49 19.64
C GLN A 381 22.19 10.67 18.26
N GLY A 382 21.69 11.63 17.47
CA GLY A 382 22.24 11.93 16.15
C GLY A 382 23.69 12.39 16.22
N ILE A 383 24.56 11.78 15.40
CA ILE A 383 26.00 12.08 15.37
C ILE A 383 26.45 12.68 14.05
N VAL A 384 25.68 12.56 12.98
CA VAL A 384 25.99 13.11 11.66
C VAL A 384 25.53 14.57 11.59
N GLU A 385 26.43 15.48 11.23
CA GLU A 385 26.09 16.90 11.07
C GLU A 385 25.27 17.15 9.80
N PRO A 386 24.25 18.02 9.86
CA PRO A 386 23.54 18.48 8.67
C PRO A 386 24.46 19.18 7.66
N GLY A 387 24.16 19.09 6.38
CA GLY A 387 24.91 19.74 5.31
C GLY A 387 25.99 18.84 4.72
N ALA A 388 27.22 19.31 4.62
CA ALA A 388 28.27 18.64 3.84
C ALA A 388 28.60 17.23 4.31
N GLU A 389 28.58 16.94 5.62
CA GLU A 389 28.82 15.61 6.15
C GLU A 389 27.68 14.65 5.77
N TYR A 390 26.43 15.11 5.92
CA TYR A 390 25.24 14.37 5.50
C TYR A 390 25.28 14.03 4.00
N ASP A 391 25.61 15.01 3.15
CA ASP A 391 25.67 14.81 1.70
C ASP A 391 26.80 13.85 1.28
N ALA A 392 27.96 13.98 1.90
CA ALA A 392 29.08 13.08 1.67
C ALA A 392 28.77 11.65 2.12
N LEU A 393 28.03 11.50 3.24
CA LEU A 393 27.60 10.20 3.73
C LEU A 393 26.62 9.54 2.78
N LEU A 394 25.60 10.26 2.27
CA LEU A 394 24.65 9.73 1.28
C LEU A 394 25.36 9.29 0.00
N THR A 395 26.32 10.11 -0.49
CA THR A 395 27.10 9.76 -1.69
C THR A 395 27.89 8.45 -1.49
N ARG A 396 28.52 8.28 -0.33
CA ARG A 396 29.23 7.04 0.02
C ARG A 396 28.27 5.84 0.13
N LEU A 397 27.09 6.03 0.75
CA LEU A 397 26.07 4.99 0.83
C LEU A 397 25.63 4.51 -0.54
N GLU A 398 25.36 5.42 -1.47
CA GLU A 398 24.98 5.09 -2.83
C GLU A 398 26.08 4.31 -3.56
N GLN A 399 27.35 4.69 -3.38
CA GLN A 399 28.49 3.95 -3.93
C GLN A 399 28.57 2.52 -3.38
N ASP A 400 28.45 2.37 -2.06
CA ASP A 400 28.48 1.05 -1.41
C ASP A 400 27.26 0.19 -1.80
N LEU A 401 26.07 0.77 -1.93
CA LEU A 401 24.89 0.05 -2.41
C LEU A 401 25.07 -0.46 -3.84
N HIS A 402 25.54 0.39 -4.76
CA HIS A 402 25.78 0.01 -6.15
C HIS A 402 26.95 -0.97 -6.33
N ALA A 403 27.79 -1.16 -5.33
CA ALA A 403 28.84 -2.19 -5.31
C ALA A 403 28.30 -3.60 -4.93
N LEU A 404 27.03 -3.70 -4.50
CA LEU A 404 26.42 -4.98 -4.16
C LEU A 404 26.13 -5.81 -5.42
N THR A 405 26.52 -7.07 -5.39
CA THR A 405 26.21 -8.05 -6.41
C THR A 405 25.62 -9.32 -5.77
N ASP A 406 24.80 -10.01 -6.53
CA ASP A 406 24.35 -11.34 -6.15
C ASP A 406 25.54 -12.31 -6.17
N ALA A 407 25.84 -12.94 -5.04
CA ALA A 407 27.01 -13.82 -4.89
C ALA A 407 26.96 -15.09 -5.78
N GLU A 408 25.78 -15.45 -6.30
CA GLU A 408 25.64 -16.61 -7.18
C GLU A 408 25.79 -16.26 -8.65
N THR A 409 25.30 -15.08 -9.07
CA THR A 409 25.30 -14.67 -10.49
C THR A 409 26.34 -13.61 -10.82
N GLY A 410 26.86 -12.91 -9.83
CA GLY A 410 27.73 -11.74 -10.02
C GLY A 410 27.00 -10.49 -10.57
N LYS A 411 25.67 -10.54 -10.73
CA LYS A 411 24.91 -9.41 -11.27
C LYS A 411 24.69 -8.33 -10.21
N PRO A 412 24.70 -7.04 -10.61
CA PRO A 412 24.28 -5.96 -9.73
C PRO A 412 22.85 -6.18 -9.21
N VAL A 413 22.61 -5.89 -7.94
CA VAL A 413 21.31 -6.11 -7.30
C VAL A 413 20.56 -4.81 -6.99
N ILE A 414 21.18 -3.66 -7.14
CA ILE A 414 20.54 -2.37 -6.93
C ILE A 414 20.22 -1.73 -8.30
N ALA A 415 18.94 -1.46 -8.55
CA ALA A 415 18.49 -0.78 -9.74
C ALA A 415 18.73 0.73 -9.66
N ARG A 416 18.32 1.34 -8.56
CA ARG A 416 18.47 2.78 -8.30
C ARG A 416 18.36 3.11 -6.83
N THR A 417 18.86 4.29 -6.47
CA THR A 417 18.66 4.92 -5.17
C THR A 417 17.97 6.27 -5.35
N VAL A 418 17.19 6.70 -4.37
CA VAL A 418 16.49 7.98 -4.39
C VAL A 418 16.67 8.70 -3.06
N ARG A 419 17.29 9.87 -3.10
CA ARG A 419 17.38 10.78 -1.95
C ARG A 419 16.05 11.50 -1.79
N LEU A 420 15.33 11.24 -0.71
CA LEU A 420 13.99 11.81 -0.53
C LEU A 420 13.97 13.33 -0.38
N ARG A 421 15.09 13.93 0.02
CA ARG A 421 15.23 15.38 0.01
C ARG A 421 15.11 15.97 -1.39
N ASP A 422 15.63 15.29 -2.39
CA ASP A 422 15.63 15.77 -3.78
C ASP A 422 14.23 15.71 -4.40
N VAL A 423 13.37 14.78 -3.90
CA VAL A 423 11.99 14.62 -4.34
C VAL A 423 11.01 15.50 -3.56
N PHE A 424 11.09 15.48 -2.22
CA PHE A 424 10.10 16.12 -1.35
C PHE A 424 10.60 17.41 -0.68
N GLY A 425 11.85 17.79 -0.91
CA GLY A 425 12.46 18.95 -0.27
C GLY A 425 12.82 18.73 1.20
N GLU A 426 13.30 19.80 1.84
CA GLU A 426 13.72 19.76 3.25
C GLU A 426 12.56 19.70 4.24
N ALA A 427 11.40 20.23 3.86
CA ALA A 427 10.20 20.26 4.69
C ALA A 427 9.39 18.94 4.67
N ARG A 428 9.98 17.85 4.15
CA ARG A 428 9.33 16.55 4.12
C ARG A 428 8.99 16.03 5.52
N HIS A 429 8.01 15.14 5.58
CA HIS A 429 7.58 14.56 6.86
C HIS A 429 8.75 13.89 7.59
N PRO A 430 8.96 14.16 8.90
CA PRO A 430 10.14 13.72 9.63
C PRO A 430 10.25 12.20 9.84
N ALA A 431 9.20 11.42 9.62
CA ALA A 431 9.25 9.96 9.68
C ALA A 431 9.85 9.32 8.43
N LEU A 432 9.94 10.04 7.31
CA LEU A 432 10.46 9.49 6.06
C LEU A 432 11.96 9.14 6.15
N PRO A 433 12.41 8.08 5.48
CA PRO A 433 13.84 7.78 5.34
C PRO A 433 14.59 8.88 4.59
N ASP A 434 15.91 8.82 4.59
CA ASP A 434 16.75 9.76 3.82
C ASP A 434 17.04 9.22 2.42
N LEU A 435 17.19 7.90 2.31
CA LEU A 435 17.48 7.20 1.06
C LEU A 435 16.54 6.01 0.89
N VAL A 436 15.96 5.91 -0.28
CA VAL A 436 15.17 4.74 -0.71
C VAL A 436 15.98 3.95 -1.73
N VAL A 437 15.98 2.64 -1.58
CA VAL A 437 16.77 1.70 -2.37
C VAL A 437 15.84 0.78 -3.14
N PHE A 438 15.91 0.81 -4.46
CA PHE A 438 15.17 -0.08 -5.35
C PHE A 438 16.08 -1.19 -5.81
N TRP A 439 15.65 -2.42 -5.56
CA TRP A 439 16.35 -3.60 -6.03
C TRP A 439 16.14 -3.81 -7.52
N ALA A 440 17.13 -4.38 -8.17
CA ALA A 440 16.95 -4.87 -9.54
C ALA A 440 15.95 -6.03 -9.56
N GLU A 441 15.16 -6.14 -10.63
CA GLU A 441 14.23 -7.26 -10.79
C GLU A 441 15.00 -8.59 -10.71
N HIS A 442 14.49 -9.51 -9.93
CA HIS A 442 15.09 -10.82 -9.75
C HIS A 442 13.99 -11.89 -9.61
N ASP A 443 14.23 -13.02 -10.20
CA ASP A 443 13.31 -14.14 -10.35
C ASP A 443 13.54 -15.25 -9.32
N ARG A 444 14.40 -15.00 -8.32
CA ARG A 444 14.73 -15.92 -7.24
C ARG A 444 15.12 -15.15 -5.97
N PRO A 445 14.97 -15.76 -4.77
CA PRO A 445 15.38 -15.13 -3.52
C PRO A 445 16.86 -14.75 -3.52
N LEU A 446 17.18 -13.50 -3.20
CA LEU A 446 18.55 -13.02 -2.98
C LEU A 446 19.04 -13.52 -1.62
N ARG A 447 19.73 -14.65 -1.59
CA ARG A 447 20.19 -15.27 -0.34
C ARG A 447 21.53 -14.76 0.16
N ARG A 448 22.45 -14.46 -0.76
CA ARG A 448 23.78 -13.96 -0.45
C ARG A 448 24.16 -12.86 -1.43
N LEU A 449 24.68 -11.78 -0.88
CA LEU A 449 25.22 -10.67 -1.66
C LEU A 449 26.69 -10.49 -1.35
N HIS A 450 27.45 -10.17 -2.36
CA HIS A 450 28.87 -9.83 -2.26
C HIS A 450 29.03 -8.31 -2.35
N HIS A 451 29.84 -7.77 -1.45
CA HIS A 451 30.36 -6.42 -1.49
C HIS A 451 31.89 -6.47 -1.32
N PRO A 452 32.70 -5.58 -1.92
CA PRO A 452 34.16 -5.62 -1.79
C PRO A 452 34.70 -5.64 -0.34
N ARG A 453 33.88 -5.22 0.62
CA ARG A 453 34.23 -5.14 2.04
C ARG A 453 33.46 -6.13 2.94
N ALA A 454 32.46 -6.82 2.43
CA ALA A 454 31.59 -7.68 3.26
C ALA A 454 30.83 -8.70 2.43
N GLU A 455 30.43 -9.79 3.09
CA GLU A 455 29.43 -10.73 2.58
C GLU A 455 28.14 -10.55 3.36
N LEU A 456 27.01 -10.42 2.67
CA LEU A 456 25.69 -10.32 3.28
C LEU A 456 24.91 -11.61 3.03
N SER A 457 24.14 -12.04 4.01
CA SER A 457 23.26 -13.19 3.84
C SER A 457 21.94 -12.95 4.56
N GLN A 458 20.84 -13.42 3.99
CA GLN A 458 19.56 -13.42 4.66
C GLN A 458 18.99 -14.84 4.80
N SER A 459 18.19 -15.02 5.84
CA SER A 459 17.46 -16.25 6.08
C SER A 459 16.39 -16.48 5.01
N PRO A 460 15.93 -17.73 4.79
CA PRO A 460 14.70 -17.95 4.02
C PRO A 460 13.56 -17.16 4.65
N HIS A 461 12.82 -16.44 3.81
CA HIS A 461 11.71 -15.62 4.31
C HIS A 461 10.58 -16.47 4.84
N ALA A 462 9.90 -15.92 5.85
CA ALA A 462 8.66 -16.46 6.34
C ALA A 462 7.51 -16.29 5.35
N PHE A 463 7.67 -15.44 4.33
CA PHE A 463 6.68 -15.18 3.28
C PHE A 463 7.30 -15.52 1.93
N ASN A 464 6.85 -16.58 1.30
CA ASN A 464 7.32 -16.95 -0.04
C ASN A 464 6.50 -16.21 -1.11
N ARG A 465 6.78 -14.93 -1.29
CA ARG A 465 6.12 -14.07 -2.28
C ARG A 465 7.11 -13.72 -3.37
N GLY A 466 6.88 -14.25 -4.55
CA GLY A 466 7.69 -13.94 -5.74
C GLY A 466 7.28 -12.64 -6.44
N SER A 467 6.47 -11.79 -5.81
CA SER A 467 6.05 -10.52 -6.40
C SER A 467 6.13 -9.35 -5.43
N HIS A 468 6.47 -8.20 -5.97
CA HIS A 468 6.48 -6.91 -5.33
C HIS A 468 5.68 -5.88 -6.13
N HIS A 469 5.39 -4.75 -5.53
CA HIS A 469 4.66 -3.67 -6.16
C HIS A 469 5.56 -2.74 -6.96
N THR A 470 5.06 -2.31 -8.14
CA THR A 470 5.60 -1.14 -8.83
C THR A 470 4.94 0.13 -8.27
N THR A 471 5.53 1.28 -8.56
CA THR A 471 4.93 2.59 -8.25
C THR A 471 4.04 3.11 -9.39
N GLU A 472 3.66 2.24 -10.33
CA GLU A 472 2.78 2.55 -11.44
C GLU A 472 1.46 1.80 -11.27
N GLY A 473 0.36 2.51 -11.39
CA GLY A 473 -0.97 1.94 -11.36
C GLY A 473 -1.73 2.28 -12.65
N PHE A 474 -3.03 2.29 -12.55
CA PHE A 474 -3.94 2.48 -13.68
C PHE A 474 -5.15 3.32 -13.24
N LEU A 475 -5.61 4.20 -14.13
CA LEU A 475 -6.85 4.95 -13.96
C LEU A 475 -7.66 4.88 -15.25
N ALA A 476 -8.93 4.50 -15.15
CA ALA A 476 -9.92 4.63 -16.21
C ALA A 476 -11.15 5.37 -15.69
N ALA A 477 -11.78 6.18 -16.53
CA ALA A 477 -13.00 6.89 -16.17
C ALA A 477 -13.96 6.96 -17.35
N ALA A 478 -15.25 6.78 -17.08
CA ALA A 478 -16.32 6.93 -18.07
C ALA A 478 -17.57 7.51 -17.41
N GLY A 479 -18.37 8.23 -18.18
CA GLY A 479 -19.62 8.85 -17.74
C GLY A 479 -19.91 10.15 -18.48
N PRO A 480 -21.08 10.77 -18.27
CA PRO A 480 -21.49 11.95 -19.01
C PRO A 480 -20.59 13.18 -18.79
N ALA A 481 -19.92 13.27 -17.63
CA ALA A 481 -18.97 14.35 -17.36
C ALA A 481 -17.52 14.00 -17.77
N ILE A 482 -17.28 12.83 -18.37
CA ILE A 482 -15.96 12.40 -18.82
C ILE A 482 -15.88 12.54 -20.34
N ARG A 483 -14.84 13.21 -20.83
CA ARG A 483 -14.57 13.29 -22.26
C ARG A 483 -14.04 11.95 -22.75
N ALA A 484 -14.71 11.33 -23.71
CA ALA A 484 -14.21 10.13 -24.37
C ALA A 484 -12.99 10.50 -25.22
N ALA A 485 -11.83 9.96 -24.91
CA ALA A 485 -10.57 10.27 -25.60
C ALA A 485 -9.59 9.10 -25.69
N GLY A 486 -9.96 7.91 -25.18
CA GLY A 486 -9.10 6.75 -25.16
C GLY A 486 -7.91 6.90 -24.20
N ARG A 487 -6.72 6.47 -24.63
CA ARG A 487 -5.51 6.54 -23.82
C ARG A 487 -4.93 7.95 -23.75
N HIS A 488 -4.66 8.40 -22.54
CA HIS A 488 -3.92 9.64 -22.25
C HIS A 488 -2.46 9.33 -21.87
N GLY A 489 -1.64 10.37 -21.80
CA GLY A 489 -0.34 10.30 -21.13
C GLY A 489 -0.52 10.00 -19.64
N ASP A 490 0.55 9.51 -19.01
CA ASP A 490 0.53 9.13 -17.60
C ASP A 490 0.04 10.28 -16.69
N VAL A 491 -0.71 9.93 -15.67
CA VAL A 491 -1.30 10.88 -14.74
C VAL A 491 -0.75 10.69 -13.33
N ASN A 492 -0.57 11.79 -12.62
CA ASN A 492 -0.22 11.72 -11.20
C ASN A 492 -1.47 11.28 -10.39
N PRO A 493 -1.40 10.19 -9.59
CA PRO A 493 -2.53 9.71 -8.80
C PRO A 493 -3.01 10.73 -7.75
N LEU A 494 -2.20 11.71 -7.36
CA LEU A 494 -2.64 12.83 -6.50
C LEU A 494 -3.72 13.69 -7.15
N ALA A 495 -3.86 13.65 -8.48
CA ALA A 495 -4.89 14.38 -9.21
C ALA A 495 -6.28 13.73 -9.14
N ILE A 496 -6.38 12.48 -8.64
CA ILE A 496 -7.64 11.73 -8.58
C ILE A 496 -8.61 12.39 -7.59
N ALA A 497 -8.21 12.61 -6.35
CA ALA A 497 -9.05 13.23 -5.32
C ALA A 497 -9.58 14.63 -5.73
N PRO A 498 -8.75 15.57 -6.20
CA PRO A 498 -9.26 16.86 -6.67
C PRO A 498 -10.18 16.75 -7.91
N THR A 499 -9.98 15.74 -8.78
CA THR A 499 -10.89 15.49 -9.92
C THR A 499 -12.27 15.04 -9.42
N LEU A 500 -12.32 14.14 -8.45
CA LEU A 500 -13.58 13.67 -7.88
C LEU A 500 -14.30 14.79 -7.09
N LEU A 501 -13.57 15.64 -6.37
CA LEU A 501 -14.11 16.82 -5.70
C LEU A 501 -14.71 17.81 -6.72
N ALA A 502 -14.03 18.05 -7.85
CA ALA A 502 -14.53 18.93 -8.92
C ALA A 502 -15.86 18.40 -9.48
N LEU A 503 -16.00 17.09 -9.72
CA LEU A 503 -17.26 16.46 -10.15
C LEU A 503 -18.36 16.58 -9.09
N LEU A 504 -17.99 16.48 -7.82
CA LEU A 504 -18.91 16.67 -6.71
C LEU A 504 -19.23 18.15 -6.43
N GLY A 505 -18.63 19.10 -7.15
CA GLY A 505 -18.85 20.54 -6.95
C GLY A 505 -18.28 21.05 -5.62
N VAL A 506 -17.22 20.43 -5.12
CA VAL A 506 -16.54 20.78 -3.87
C VAL A 506 -15.18 21.38 -4.18
N ALA A 507 -14.86 22.49 -3.54
CA ALA A 507 -13.57 23.16 -3.74
C ALA A 507 -12.39 22.29 -3.28
N GLN A 508 -11.34 22.28 -4.08
CA GLN A 508 -10.07 21.63 -3.75
C GLN A 508 -9.39 22.36 -2.57
N PRO A 509 -9.00 21.68 -1.48
CA PRO A 509 -8.26 22.31 -0.41
C PRO A 509 -6.79 22.56 -0.80
N GLU A 510 -6.17 23.57 -0.20
CA GLU A 510 -4.75 23.92 -0.43
C GLU A 510 -3.76 22.80 -0.15
N THR A 511 -4.16 21.83 0.67
CA THR A 511 -3.33 20.66 0.97
C THR A 511 -3.17 19.70 -0.21
N MET A 512 -4.08 19.74 -1.18
CA MET A 512 -4.00 18.98 -2.43
C MET A 512 -3.26 19.83 -3.47
N THR A 513 -2.03 19.46 -3.79
CA THR A 513 -1.17 20.26 -4.68
C THR A 513 -1.33 19.93 -6.16
N ALA A 514 -1.77 18.71 -6.49
CA ALA A 514 -2.02 18.33 -7.88
C ALA A 514 -3.35 18.95 -8.39
N PRO A 515 -3.38 19.51 -9.61
CA PRO A 515 -4.62 20.01 -10.19
C PRO A 515 -5.53 18.85 -10.60
N PRO A 516 -6.86 19.07 -10.70
CA PRO A 516 -7.78 18.08 -11.25
C PRO A 516 -7.42 17.76 -12.71
N LEU A 517 -7.76 16.57 -13.17
CA LEU A 517 -7.58 16.09 -14.55
C LEU A 517 -8.59 16.79 -15.50
N ARG A 518 -8.46 18.11 -15.68
CA ARG A 518 -9.41 18.93 -16.47
C ARG A 518 -9.52 18.47 -17.93
N SER A 519 -8.46 17.93 -18.51
CA SER A 519 -8.46 17.37 -19.87
C SER A 519 -9.37 16.15 -20.03
N TRP A 520 -9.70 15.48 -18.93
CA TRP A 520 -10.60 14.32 -18.90
C TRP A 520 -12.07 14.74 -18.74
N LEU A 521 -12.32 15.95 -18.22
CA LEU A 521 -13.67 16.42 -17.92
C LEU A 521 -14.30 17.08 -19.13
N ALA A 522 -15.57 16.79 -19.37
CA ALA A 522 -16.39 17.53 -20.32
C ALA A 522 -16.55 18.99 -19.85
N ALA A 523 -16.62 19.91 -20.80
CA ALA A 523 -16.95 21.29 -20.46
C ALA A 523 -18.32 21.34 -19.78
N PRO A 524 -18.55 22.22 -18.78
CA PRO A 524 -19.88 22.45 -18.23
C PRO A 524 -20.87 22.77 -19.35
N ALA A 525 -22.06 22.16 -19.31
CA ALA A 525 -23.08 22.38 -20.32
C ALA A 525 -23.60 23.85 -20.38
N ASP A 526 -23.43 24.59 -19.27
CA ASP A 526 -23.74 26.00 -19.16
C ASP A 526 -22.44 26.78 -19.12
N GLY A 527 -22.18 27.69 -20.05
CA GLY A 527 -20.94 28.46 -20.23
C GLY A 527 -20.48 29.33 -19.03
N GLY A 528 -20.67 28.84 -17.83
CA GLY A 528 -20.14 29.38 -16.59
C GLY A 528 -18.66 29.01 -16.44
N SER A 529 -17.81 30.02 -16.28
CA SER A 529 -16.41 29.81 -15.87
C SER A 529 -16.37 28.99 -14.60
N PRO A 530 -15.49 27.97 -14.50
CA PRO A 530 -15.33 27.19 -13.27
C PRO A 530 -14.86 28.10 -12.13
N PRO A 531 -15.30 27.87 -10.89
CA PRO A 531 -14.82 28.57 -9.71
C PRO A 531 -13.33 28.33 -9.44
#